data_31c128bbcb21693708d596cda89a27b0
#
_entry.id   31c128bbcb21693708d596cda89a27b0
#
_cell.length_a   1.000
_cell.length_b   1.000
_cell.length_c   1.000
_cell.angle_alpha   90.00
_cell.angle_beta   90.00
_cell.angle_gamma   90.00
#
_symmetry.space_group_name_H-M   'P 1'
#
loop_
_entity.id
_entity.type
_entity.pdbx_description
1 polymer ?
#
loop_
_entity_poly.entity_id
_entity_poly.type
_entity_poly.pdbx_seq_one_letter_code
_entity_poly.pdbx_strand_id
1 'polypeptide(L)'
;MILYHPYAEALTDHPRLAATWQFLRDHEAILARRGWQIIHQPCGSDTRYEDGLLALWGRDHLVILEHDLVPTAAILDGFIRPHAPVCAQHYRLHRTVAEQAAMQTAARLLTQGDPATPDEARAIQDILAQCTRWRQTPDPLAHRILDGATERWATPEDHWADFSGFGLIRFTRAFQRAHRPTWRSGTWQDLDTRVSEWLIGLDIPVHLHGPEIPHHHGCACHAEASQSVADFR
;
A
#
# COMPACT_ATOMS: atom_id res chain seq x y z
N MET A 1 17.50 8.24 -9.29
CA MET A 1 16.39 7.41 -8.84
C MET A 1 15.14 8.27 -8.79
N ILE A 2 13.99 7.78 -9.25
CA ILE A 2 12.72 8.51 -9.25
C ILE A 2 11.89 8.03 -8.07
N LEU A 3 11.44 8.95 -7.20
CA LEU A 3 10.40 8.74 -6.22
C LEU A 3 9.09 9.29 -6.78
N TYR A 4 8.19 8.43 -7.18
CA TYR A 4 6.87 8.75 -7.67
C TYR A 4 5.89 8.75 -6.50
N HIS A 5 5.29 9.90 -6.24
CA HIS A 5 4.33 10.11 -5.15
C HIS A 5 2.96 10.46 -5.75
N PRO A 6 2.15 9.44 -6.10
CA PRO A 6 0.76 9.65 -6.50
C PRO A 6 -0.09 9.95 -5.28
N TYR A 7 -1.06 10.85 -5.42
CA TYR A 7 -2.00 11.17 -4.37
C TYR A 7 -3.37 11.53 -4.93
N ALA A 8 -4.43 11.21 -4.20
CA ALA A 8 -5.77 11.58 -4.61
C ALA A 8 -5.94 13.11 -4.52
N GLU A 9 -6.30 13.74 -5.64
CA GLU A 9 -6.46 15.21 -5.73
C GLU A 9 -7.49 15.73 -4.70
N ALA A 10 -8.54 14.94 -4.43
CA ALA A 10 -9.54 15.24 -3.40
C ALA A 10 -8.99 15.27 -1.97
N LEU A 11 -7.77 14.75 -1.74
CA LEU A 11 -7.12 14.70 -0.43
C LEU A 11 -6.07 15.80 -0.26
N THR A 12 -5.94 16.77 -1.17
CA THR A 12 -4.87 17.78 -1.15
C THR A 12 -4.78 18.52 0.20
N ASP A 13 -5.92 18.81 0.82
CA ASP A 13 -5.99 19.46 2.13
C ASP A 13 -6.25 18.47 3.28
N HIS A 14 -6.16 17.17 3.02
CA HIS A 14 -6.47 16.16 4.02
C HIS A 14 -5.24 15.83 4.87
N PRO A 15 -5.41 15.67 6.21
CA PRO A 15 -4.30 15.35 7.12
C PRO A 15 -3.49 14.09 6.74
N ARG A 16 -4.09 13.11 6.08
CA ARG A 16 -3.39 11.91 5.58
C ARG A 16 -2.25 12.25 4.64
N LEU A 17 -2.54 13.12 3.68
CA LEU A 17 -1.54 13.58 2.72
C LEU A 17 -0.49 14.46 3.41
N ALA A 18 -0.90 15.22 4.43
CA ALA A 18 -0.04 16.17 5.12
C ALA A 18 1.22 15.52 5.71
N ALA A 19 1.11 14.34 6.32
CA ALA A 19 2.24 13.65 6.94
C ALA A 19 3.29 13.20 5.91
N THR A 20 2.86 12.56 4.82
CA THR A 20 3.76 12.15 3.73
C THR A 20 4.38 13.36 3.02
N TRP A 21 3.58 14.40 2.76
CA TRP A 21 4.08 15.66 2.20
C TRP A 21 5.10 16.35 3.10
N GLN A 22 4.83 16.39 4.40
CA GLN A 22 5.77 16.98 5.36
C GLN A 22 7.08 16.21 5.37
N PHE A 23 7.02 14.88 5.45
CA PHE A 23 8.20 14.03 5.36
C PHE A 23 9.02 14.32 4.09
N LEU A 24 8.37 14.36 2.92
CA LEU A 24 9.05 14.59 1.64
C LEU A 24 9.68 15.98 1.58
N ARG A 25 9.00 17.03 2.06
CA ARG A 25 9.55 18.40 2.13
C ARG A 25 10.76 18.49 3.07
N ASP A 26 10.66 17.91 4.25
CA ASP A 26 11.73 17.95 5.25
C ASP A 26 12.99 17.22 4.77
N HIS A 27 12.83 16.24 3.90
CA HIS A 27 13.92 15.42 3.39
C HIS A 27 14.32 15.72 1.94
N GLU A 28 13.64 16.65 1.25
CA GLU A 28 13.85 16.92 -0.18
C GLU A 28 15.32 17.21 -0.51
N ALA A 29 15.98 18.11 0.24
CA ALA A 29 17.37 18.46 0.01
C ALA A 29 18.34 17.28 0.24
N ILE A 30 18.02 16.39 1.19
CA ILE A 30 18.82 15.19 1.46
C ILE A 30 18.61 14.17 0.35
N LEU A 31 17.37 13.95 -0.05
CA LEU A 31 17.00 13.04 -1.12
C LEU A 31 17.62 13.47 -2.45
N ALA A 32 17.53 14.77 -2.78
CA ALA A 32 18.15 15.33 -3.98
C ALA A 32 19.67 15.11 -4.02
N ARG A 33 20.38 15.36 -2.89
CA ARG A 33 21.83 15.10 -2.80
C ARG A 33 22.18 13.63 -2.98
N ARG A 34 21.27 12.71 -2.67
CA ARG A 34 21.41 11.27 -2.88
C ARG A 34 20.95 10.80 -4.26
N GLY A 35 20.66 11.74 -5.16
CA GLY A 35 20.25 11.46 -6.54
C GLY A 35 18.79 11.05 -6.71
N TRP A 36 17.93 11.36 -5.73
CA TRP A 36 16.48 11.16 -5.85
C TRP A 36 15.84 12.36 -6.56
N GLN A 37 14.97 12.07 -7.49
CA GLN A 37 14.04 13.02 -8.08
C GLN A 37 12.64 12.70 -7.59
N ILE A 38 12.01 13.62 -6.86
CA ILE A 38 10.63 13.45 -6.38
C ILE A 38 9.68 13.99 -7.45
N ILE A 39 8.68 13.19 -7.79
CA ILE A 39 7.61 13.55 -8.73
C ILE A 39 6.28 13.38 -8.02
N HIS A 40 5.63 14.50 -7.72
CA HIS A 40 4.30 14.55 -7.15
C HIS A 40 3.26 14.51 -8.27
N GLN A 41 2.31 13.58 -8.19
CA GLN A 41 1.27 13.40 -9.20
C GLN A 41 -0.12 13.44 -8.57
N PRO A 42 -0.89 14.53 -8.77
CA PRO A 42 -2.28 14.54 -8.41
C PRO A 42 -3.08 13.60 -9.32
N CYS A 43 -3.82 12.69 -8.73
CA CYS A 43 -4.61 11.68 -9.40
C CYS A 43 -6.10 11.99 -9.19
N GLY A 44 -6.67 12.83 -10.05
CA GLY A 44 -8.11 13.16 -10.05
C GLY A 44 -8.97 12.19 -10.86
N SER A 45 -8.33 11.25 -11.57
CA SER A 45 -9.00 10.20 -12.32
C SER A 45 -8.21 8.90 -12.21
N ASP A 46 -8.90 7.78 -12.41
CA ASP A 46 -8.34 6.44 -12.26
C ASP A 46 -7.15 6.17 -13.19
N THR A 47 -7.13 6.79 -14.37
CA THR A 47 -6.07 6.58 -15.36
C THR A 47 -4.81 7.40 -15.08
N ARG A 48 -4.89 8.53 -14.39
CA ARG A 48 -3.73 9.41 -14.15
C ARG A 48 -2.61 8.74 -13.35
N TYR A 49 -2.95 7.90 -12.40
CA TYR A 49 -1.96 7.16 -11.62
C TYR A 49 -1.17 6.21 -12.53
N GLU A 50 -1.89 5.40 -13.30
CA GLU A 50 -1.31 4.44 -14.25
C GLU A 50 -0.50 5.16 -15.35
N ASP A 51 -1.05 6.20 -15.95
CA ASP A 51 -0.38 6.97 -17.01
C ASP A 51 0.91 7.61 -16.50
N GLY A 52 0.91 8.16 -15.27
CA GLY A 52 2.11 8.70 -14.62
C GLY A 52 3.17 7.64 -14.39
N LEU A 53 2.77 6.46 -13.89
CA LEU A 53 3.64 5.31 -13.70
C LEU A 53 4.28 4.87 -15.04
N LEU A 54 3.46 4.72 -16.08
CA LEU A 54 3.91 4.31 -17.41
C LEU A 54 4.82 5.36 -18.07
N ALA A 55 4.55 6.65 -17.87
CA ALA A 55 5.39 7.72 -18.39
C ALA A 55 6.80 7.76 -17.77
N LEU A 56 6.96 7.22 -16.57
CA LEU A 56 8.23 7.13 -15.85
C LEU A 56 8.96 5.81 -16.09
N TRP A 57 8.28 4.80 -16.64
CA TRP A 57 8.82 3.46 -16.82
C TRP A 57 10.08 3.43 -17.70
N GLY A 58 11.12 2.78 -17.21
CA GLY A 58 12.39 2.62 -17.93
C GLY A 58 13.33 3.82 -17.87
N ARG A 59 12.90 4.96 -17.32
CA ARG A 59 13.75 6.17 -17.21
C ARG A 59 14.87 5.96 -16.18
N ASP A 60 14.52 5.48 -14.99
CA ASP A 60 15.47 5.21 -13.89
C ASP A 60 14.89 4.15 -12.95
N HIS A 61 15.58 3.83 -11.84
CA HIS A 61 14.96 3.10 -10.75
C HIS A 61 13.72 3.87 -10.27
N LEU A 62 12.59 3.22 -10.21
CA LEU A 62 11.32 3.82 -9.88
C LEU A 62 10.85 3.30 -8.53
N VAL A 63 10.66 4.20 -7.59
CA VAL A 63 10.08 3.94 -6.28
C VAL A 63 8.72 4.63 -6.23
N ILE A 64 7.67 3.90 -5.93
CA ILE A 64 6.34 4.43 -5.67
C ILE A 64 6.21 4.59 -4.16
N LEU A 65 5.76 5.76 -3.73
CA LEU A 65 5.36 6.04 -2.35
C LEU A 65 3.95 6.62 -2.37
N GLU A 66 2.99 5.88 -1.89
CA GLU A 66 1.62 6.35 -1.78
C GLU A 66 1.44 7.36 -0.64
N HIS A 67 0.35 8.12 -0.72
CA HIS A 67 0.12 9.33 0.07
C HIS A 67 -0.18 9.08 1.56
N ASP A 68 -0.41 7.85 1.95
CA ASP A 68 -0.79 7.43 3.31
C ASP A 68 0.29 6.61 4.02
N LEU A 69 1.51 6.63 3.50
CA LEU A 69 2.69 6.01 4.10
C LEU A 69 3.75 7.06 4.43
N VAL A 70 4.32 6.97 5.62
CA VAL A 70 5.43 7.82 6.03
C VAL A 70 6.65 6.93 6.30
N PRO A 71 7.55 6.77 5.31
CA PRO A 71 8.77 5.99 5.49
C PRO A 71 9.76 6.75 6.37
N THR A 72 10.74 6.04 6.91
CA THR A 72 11.91 6.67 7.50
C THR A 72 12.99 6.90 6.44
N ALA A 73 13.93 7.82 6.71
CA ALA A 73 15.09 8.00 5.85
C ALA A 73 15.90 6.69 5.70
N ALA A 74 16.00 5.88 6.75
CA ALA A 74 16.67 4.59 6.73
C ALA A 74 15.96 3.57 5.81
N ILE A 75 14.64 3.57 5.79
CA ILE A 75 13.84 2.74 4.88
C ILE A 75 14.11 3.15 3.43
N LEU A 76 14.03 4.45 3.11
CA LEU A 76 14.35 4.92 1.75
C LEU A 76 15.79 4.58 1.36
N ASP A 77 16.76 4.70 2.26
CA ASP A 77 18.15 4.29 2.01
C ASP A 77 18.26 2.79 1.68
N GLY A 78 17.46 1.94 2.30
CA GLY A 78 17.36 0.52 1.96
C GLY A 78 16.95 0.28 0.50
N PHE A 79 16.18 1.18 -0.08
CA PHE A 79 15.78 1.10 -1.49
C PHE A 79 16.84 1.58 -2.49
N ILE A 80 17.92 2.22 -2.05
CA ILE A 80 19.03 2.65 -2.93
C ILE A 80 19.80 1.42 -3.46
N ARG A 81 19.95 0.40 -2.65
CA ARG A 81 20.68 -0.83 -3.02
C ARG A 81 19.67 -1.93 -3.38
N PRO A 82 19.50 -2.23 -4.67
CA PRO A 82 18.57 -3.27 -5.09
C PRO A 82 19.07 -4.64 -4.67
N HIS A 83 18.26 -5.34 -3.89
CA HIS A 83 18.49 -6.76 -3.60
C HIS A 83 17.76 -7.65 -4.62
N ALA A 84 16.70 -7.14 -5.26
CA ALA A 84 15.89 -7.85 -6.24
C ALA A 84 15.34 -6.88 -7.31
N PRO A 85 14.87 -7.39 -8.47
CA PRO A 85 14.26 -6.60 -9.53
C PRO A 85 13.08 -5.76 -9.06
N VAL A 86 12.21 -6.34 -8.21
CA VAL A 86 11.06 -5.70 -7.58
C VAL A 86 11.16 -5.88 -6.07
N CYS A 87 11.04 -4.80 -5.32
CA CYS A 87 11.07 -4.83 -3.86
C CYS A 87 9.92 -3.99 -3.29
N ALA A 88 9.28 -4.46 -2.24
CA ALA A 88 8.26 -3.74 -1.51
C ALA A 88 8.60 -3.71 -0.01
N GLN A 89 8.10 -2.68 0.67
CA GLN A 89 8.21 -2.52 2.10
C GLN A 89 7.01 -3.15 2.80
N HIS A 90 7.23 -3.79 3.94
CA HIS A 90 6.14 -4.24 4.79
C HIS A 90 5.30 -3.08 5.30
N TYR A 91 3.99 -3.14 5.13
CA TYR A 91 3.02 -2.27 5.78
C TYR A 91 1.70 -3.02 5.98
N ARG A 92 0.89 -2.58 6.93
CA ARG A 92 -0.41 -3.21 7.21
C ARG A 92 -1.55 -2.49 6.52
N LEU A 93 -2.51 -3.27 6.08
CA LEU A 93 -3.79 -2.74 5.63
C LEU A 93 -4.62 -2.39 6.88
N HIS A 94 -4.78 -1.10 7.15
CA HIS A 94 -5.75 -0.67 8.15
C HIS A 94 -7.16 -0.73 7.54
N ARG A 95 -8.08 -1.26 8.31
CA ARG A 95 -9.49 -1.31 7.93
C ARG A 95 -10.02 0.11 7.80
N THR A 96 -10.74 0.36 6.72
CA THR A 96 -11.36 1.66 6.53
C THR A 96 -12.41 1.91 7.61
N VAL A 97 -12.61 3.18 7.99
CA VAL A 97 -13.64 3.57 8.97
C VAL A 97 -15.02 3.09 8.51
N ALA A 98 -15.25 3.06 7.19
CA ALA A 98 -16.49 2.56 6.60
C ALA A 98 -16.67 1.05 6.83
N GLU A 99 -15.62 0.24 6.68
CA GLU A 99 -15.65 -1.19 6.97
C GLU A 99 -15.88 -1.42 8.47
N GLN A 100 -15.21 -0.66 9.32
CA GLN A 100 -15.42 -0.74 10.78
C GLN A 100 -16.85 -0.34 11.15
N ALA A 101 -17.41 0.71 10.54
CA ALA A 101 -18.79 1.14 10.78
C ALA A 101 -19.80 0.10 10.26
N ALA A 102 -19.56 -0.50 9.09
CA ALA A 102 -20.40 -1.57 8.54
C ALA A 102 -20.38 -2.82 9.46
N MET A 103 -19.20 -3.19 9.96
CA MET A 103 -19.04 -4.30 10.89
C MET A 103 -19.70 -4.04 12.24
N GLN A 104 -19.59 -2.82 12.78
CA GLN A 104 -20.28 -2.43 14.01
C GLN A 104 -21.80 -2.42 13.81
N THR A 105 -22.27 -1.99 12.63
CA THR A 105 -23.70 -1.99 12.30
C THR A 105 -24.22 -3.42 12.19
N ALA A 106 -23.53 -4.32 11.50
CA ALA A 106 -23.88 -5.73 11.41
C ALA A 106 -23.91 -6.39 12.81
N ALA A 107 -22.90 -6.12 13.64
CA ALA A 107 -22.86 -6.60 15.01
C ALA A 107 -24.03 -6.09 15.87
N ARG A 108 -24.44 -4.82 15.66
CA ARG A 108 -25.57 -4.22 16.37
C ARG A 108 -26.91 -4.79 15.93
N LEU A 109 -27.12 -5.02 14.63
CA LEU A 109 -28.35 -5.62 14.09
C LEU A 109 -28.57 -7.03 14.64
N LEU A 110 -27.49 -7.82 14.82
CA LEU A 110 -27.59 -9.16 15.42
C LEU A 110 -27.90 -9.16 16.91
N THR A 111 -27.57 -8.07 17.61
CA THR A 111 -27.86 -7.95 19.05
C THR A 111 -29.22 -7.33 19.33
N GLN A 112 -29.89 -6.74 18.35
CA GLN A 112 -31.10 -5.93 18.55
C GLN A 112 -32.39 -6.46 17.88
N GLY A 113 -32.34 -7.51 17.07
CA GLY A 113 -33.54 -8.01 16.42
C GLY A 113 -33.33 -9.26 15.58
N ASP A 114 -34.43 -9.96 15.29
CA ASP A 114 -34.41 -11.10 14.38
C ASP A 114 -34.12 -10.63 12.95
N PRO A 115 -33.23 -11.29 12.23
CA PRO A 115 -32.99 -10.99 10.82
C PRO A 115 -34.26 -11.25 10.00
N ALA A 116 -34.56 -10.36 9.06
CA ALA A 116 -35.79 -10.39 8.27
C ALA A 116 -35.90 -11.63 7.36
N THR A 117 -34.75 -12.19 6.98
CA THR A 117 -34.69 -13.43 6.17
C THR A 117 -33.54 -14.35 6.60
N PRO A 118 -33.64 -15.68 6.33
CA PRO A 118 -32.56 -16.62 6.61
C PRO A 118 -31.23 -16.29 5.90
N ASP A 119 -31.30 -15.70 4.72
CA ASP A 119 -30.09 -15.33 3.96
C ASP A 119 -29.40 -14.09 4.55
N GLU A 120 -30.17 -13.12 5.04
CA GLU A 120 -29.62 -12.00 5.82
C GLU A 120 -28.98 -12.47 7.12
N ALA A 121 -29.64 -13.41 7.83
CA ALA A 121 -29.08 -14.01 9.02
C ALA A 121 -27.74 -14.68 8.77
N ARG A 122 -27.61 -15.43 7.67
CA ARG A 122 -26.37 -16.09 7.29
C ARG A 122 -25.29 -15.08 6.90
N ALA A 123 -25.60 -14.09 6.07
CA ALA A 123 -24.68 -13.02 5.68
C ALA A 123 -24.13 -12.25 6.90
N ILE A 124 -25.02 -11.95 7.86
CA ILE A 124 -24.64 -11.28 9.10
C ILE A 124 -23.75 -12.17 9.97
N GLN A 125 -24.04 -13.46 10.09
CA GLN A 125 -23.20 -14.42 10.82
C GLN A 125 -21.80 -14.55 10.18
N ASP A 126 -21.71 -14.60 8.86
CA ASP A 126 -20.43 -14.64 8.12
C ASP A 126 -19.61 -13.37 8.37
N ILE A 127 -20.23 -12.20 8.33
CA ILE A 127 -19.59 -10.91 8.66
C ILE A 127 -19.09 -10.91 10.10
N LEU A 128 -19.89 -11.38 11.05
CA LEU A 128 -19.48 -11.44 12.47
C LEU A 128 -18.37 -12.45 12.72
N ALA A 129 -18.41 -13.60 12.08
CA ALA A 129 -17.34 -14.59 12.18
C ALA A 129 -16.02 -14.02 11.60
N GLN A 130 -16.11 -13.28 10.52
CA GLN A 130 -14.99 -12.57 9.93
C GLN A 130 -14.48 -11.44 10.85
N CYS A 131 -15.38 -10.64 11.44
CA CYS A 131 -15.06 -9.61 12.42
C CYS A 131 -14.38 -10.18 13.67
N THR A 132 -14.87 -11.31 14.17
CA THR A 132 -14.29 -11.98 15.35
C THR A 132 -12.88 -12.48 15.07
N ARG A 133 -12.66 -13.06 13.89
CA ARG A 133 -11.32 -13.46 13.45
C ARG A 133 -10.38 -12.25 13.33
N TRP A 134 -10.86 -11.15 12.80
CA TRP A 134 -10.07 -9.93 12.64
C TRP A 134 -9.74 -9.21 13.94
N ARG A 135 -10.59 -9.31 14.98
CA ARG A 135 -10.28 -8.78 16.32
C ARG A 135 -9.20 -9.57 17.05
N GLN A 136 -9.02 -10.84 16.68
CA GLN A 136 -8.04 -11.74 17.28
C GLN A 136 -6.71 -11.78 16.53
N THR A 137 -6.65 -11.23 15.33
CA THR A 137 -5.45 -11.19 14.50
C THR A 137 -5.04 -9.75 14.22
N PRO A 138 -3.74 -9.43 14.21
CA PRO A 138 -3.25 -8.14 13.72
C PRO A 138 -3.78 -7.87 12.31
N ASP A 139 -3.91 -6.61 11.94
CA ASP A 139 -4.23 -6.24 10.56
C ASP A 139 -3.24 -6.92 9.59
N PRO A 140 -3.72 -7.48 8.47
CA PRO A 140 -2.86 -8.22 7.57
C PRO A 140 -1.86 -7.28 6.89
N LEU A 141 -0.68 -7.81 6.57
CA LEU A 141 0.25 -7.12 5.68
C LEU A 141 -0.39 -6.98 4.29
N ALA A 142 -0.05 -5.90 3.58
CA ALA A 142 -0.55 -5.62 2.22
C ALA A 142 0.11 -6.51 1.15
N HIS A 143 0.47 -7.73 1.52
CA HIS A 143 1.16 -8.68 0.66
C HIS A 143 0.52 -10.06 0.79
N ARG A 144 0.44 -10.79 -0.31
CA ARG A 144 -0.14 -12.14 -0.36
C ARG A 144 0.78 -13.10 -1.07
N ILE A 145 0.76 -14.33 -0.63
CA ILE A 145 1.57 -15.44 -1.15
C ILE A 145 0.64 -16.51 -1.70
N LEU A 146 0.92 -16.99 -2.91
CA LEU A 146 0.25 -18.13 -3.49
C LEU A 146 0.98 -19.42 -3.05
N ASP A 147 0.25 -20.31 -2.43
CA ASP A 147 0.75 -21.64 -2.03
C ASP A 147 -0.09 -22.70 -2.77
N GLY A 148 0.33 -23.03 -3.97
CA GLY A 148 -0.41 -23.89 -4.88
C GLY A 148 -1.77 -23.28 -5.26
N ALA A 149 -2.87 -23.91 -4.86
CA ALA A 149 -4.23 -23.44 -5.11
C ALA A 149 -4.78 -22.53 -3.99
N THR A 150 -4.00 -22.26 -2.95
CA THR A 150 -4.40 -21.44 -1.81
C THR A 150 -3.67 -20.10 -1.81
N GLU A 151 -4.28 -19.12 -1.17
CA GLU A 151 -3.72 -17.79 -0.99
C GLU A 151 -3.68 -17.48 0.51
N ARG A 152 -2.57 -16.93 0.99
CA ARG A 152 -2.44 -16.45 2.36
C ARG A 152 -1.83 -15.05 2.42
N TRP A 153 -2.13 -14.34 3.50
CA TRP A 153 -1.42 -13.10 3.81
C TRP A 153 0.03 -13.39 4.20
N ALA A 154 0.93 -12.52 3.78
CA ALA A 154 2.31 -12.57 4.21
C ALA A 154 2.42 -12.24 5.71
N THR A 155 3.46 -12.76 6.34
CA THR A 155 3.87 -12.47 7.72
C THR A 155 5.17 -11.66 7.72
N PRO A 156 5.58 -11.04 8.83
CA PRO A 156 6.84 -10.30 8.91
C PRO A 156 8.09 -11.15 8.62
N GLU A 157 8.00 -12.47 8.71
CA GLU A 157 9.07 -13.42 8.43
C GLU A 157 9.17 -13.79 6.95
N ASP A 158 8.15 -13.50 6.16
CA ASP A 158 8.16 -13.76 4.72
C ASP A 158 9.04 -12.72 4.02
N HIS A 159 9.90 -13.19 3.13
CA HIS A 159 10.85 -12.35 2.40
C HIS A 159 10.45 -12.11 0.94
N TRP A 160 9.33 -12.64 0.51
CA TRP A 160 8.78 -12.47 -0.82
C TRP A 160 7.25 -12.61 -0.81
N ALA A 161 6.62 -12.08 -1.84
CA ALA A 161 5.18 -12.19 -2.08
C ALA A 161 4.88 -12.26 -3.57
N ASP A 162 3.73 -12.81 -3.92
CA ASP A 162 3.20 -12.82 -5.29
C ASP A 162 2.37 -11.57 -5.56
N PHE A 163 1.60 -11.11 -4.56
CA PHE A 163 0.84 -9.87 -4.62
C PHE A 163 1.38 -8.87 -3.60
N SER A 164 1.50 -7.63 -4.03
CA SER A 164 1.95 -6.53 -3.18
C SER A 164 1.16 -5.27 -3.47
N GLY A 165 0.63 -4.66 -2.44
CA GLY A 165 0.14 -3.28 -2.53
C GLY A 165 1.28 -2.32 -2.86
N PHE A 166 0.94 -1.16 -3.40
CA PHE A 166 1.92 -0.19 -3.91
C PHE A 166 2.44 0.78 -2.85
N GLY A 167 1.96 0.73 -1.63
CA GLY A 167 2.29 1.68 -0.58
C GLY A 167 3.72 2.20 -0.62
N LEU A 168 4.72 1.30 -0.60
CA LEU A 168 6.12 1.61 -0.91
C LEU A 168 6.74 0.44 -1.67
N ILE A 169 6.90 0.59 -2.97
CA ILE A 169 7.43 -0.44 -3.88
C ILE A 169 8.46 0.15 -4.83
N ARG A 170 9.46 -0.64 -5.20
CA ARG A 170 10.48 -0.26 -6.18
C ARG A 170 10.58 -1.26 -7.31
N PHE A 171 10.77 -0.70 -8.51
CA PHE A 171 11.16 -1.40 -9.72
C PHE A 171 12.56 -0.95 -10.16
N THR A 172 13.49 -1.89 -10.35
CA THR A 172 14.81 -1.53 -10.85
C THR A 172 14.74 -1.08 -12.31
N ARG A 173 15.64 -0.17 -12.72
CA ARG A 173 15.73 0.28 -14.11
C ARG A 173 15.99 -0.88 -15.08
N ALA A 174 16.83 -1.83 -14.67
CA ALA A 174 17.14 -3.01 -15.49
C ALA A 174 15.89 -3.85 -15.76
N PHE A 175 15.10 -4.11 -14.71
CA PHE A 175 13.82 -4.80 -14.82
C PHE A 175 12.86 -4.05 -15.77
N GLN A 176 12.67 -2.76 -15.55
CA GLN A 176 11.77 -1.94 -16.34
C GLN A 176 12.13 -1.93 -17.84
N ARG A 177 13.43 -1.98 -18.17
CA ARG A 177 13.91 -2.04 -19.57
C ARG A 177 13.73 -3.41 -20.20
N ALA A 178 13.84 -4.48 -19.41
CA ALA A 178 13.65 -5.84 -19.88
C ALA A 178 12.16 -6.18 -20.08
N HIS A 179 11.27 -5.57 -19.29
CA HIS A 179 9.86 -5.91 -19.27
C HIS A 179 8.99 -4.67 -19.52
N ARG A 180 8.31 -4.65 -20.67
CA ARG A 180 7.31 -3.62 -20.96
C ARG A 180 6.02 -3.94 -20.21
N PRO A 181 5.39 -2.96 -19.56
CA PRO A 181 4.10 -3.16 -18.94
C PRO A 181 3.04 -3.58 -19.96
N THR A 182 2.31 -4.63 -19.65
CA THR A 182 1.17 -5.10 -20.45
C THR A 182 -0.15 -5.01 -19.69
N TRP A 183 -0.09 -4.63 -18.41
CA TRP A 183 -1.30 -4.40 -17.62
C TRP A 183 -2.02 -3.13 -18.05
N ARG A 184 -3.33 -3.13 -17.85
CA ARG A 184 -4.21 -1.98 -17.87
C ARG A 184 -5.28 -2.19 -16.80
N SER A 185 -5.34 -1.30 -15.83
CA SER A 185 -6.29 -1.43 -14.73
C SER A 185 -7.63 -0.77 -15.09
N GLY A 186 -7.59 0.37 -15.76
CA GLY A 186 -8.76 1.21 -15.97
C GLY A 186 -9.25 1.90 -14.70
N THR A 187 -8.84 1.41 -13.52
CA THR A 187 -9.10 1.99 -12.21
C THR A 187 -7.84 1.99 -11.35
N TRP A 188 -7.67 2.98 -10.50
CA TRP A 188 -6.53 3.03 -9.57
C TRP A 188 -6.63 1.95 -8.49
N GLN A 189 -7.85 1.49 -8.16
CA GLN A 189 -8.11 0.51 -7.11
C GLN A 189 -7.54 -0.87 -7.43
N ASP A 190 -7.43 -1.21 -8.72
CA ASP A 190 -6.97 -2.52 -9.17
C ASP A 190 -5.53 -2.50 -9.69
N LEU A 191 -4.86 -1.36 -9.69
CA LEU A 191 -3.56 -1.21 -10.35
C LEU A 191 -2.50 -2.12 -9.73
N ASP A 192 -2.40 -2.18 -8.41
CA ASP A 192 -1.48 -3.05 -7.68
C ASP A 192 -1.77 -4.54 -7.94
N THR A 193 -3.04 -4.91 -7.99
CA THR A 193 -3.48 -6.27 -8.35
C THR A 193 -3.06 -6.61 -9.78
N ARG A 194 -3.32 -5.73 -10.75
CA ARG A 194 -2.95 -5.96 -12.17
C ARG A 194 -1.45 -6.05 -12.39
N VAL A 195 -0.68 -5.22 -11.68
CA VAL A 195 0.78 -5.30 -11.74
C VAL A 195 1.29 -6.59 -11.09
N SER A 196 0.70 -7.01 -9.97
CA SER A 196 1.05 -8.28 -9.33
C SER A 196 0.74 -9.49 -10.23
N GLU A 197 -0.46 -9.53 -10.85
CA GLU A 197 -0.82 -10.58 -11.84
C GLU A 197 0.19 -10.63 -13.00
N TRP A 198 0.63 -9.48 -13.48
CA TRP A 198 1.63 -9.39 -14.52
C TRP A 198 3.00 -9.89 -14.06
N LEU A 199 3.43 -9.58 -12.85
CA LEU A 199 4.67 -10.09 -12.26
C LEU A 199 4.63 -11.61 -12.09
N ILE A 200 3.50 -12.16 -11.63
CA ILE A 200 3.27 -13.61 -11.55
C ILE A 200 3.41 -14.26 -12.94
N GLY A 201 2.81 -13.65 -13.97
CA GLY A 201 2.95 -14.12 -15.35
C GLY A 201 4.38 -14.09 -15.90
N LEU A 202 5.28 -13.32 -15.28
CA LEU A 202 6.71 -13.26 -15.59
C LEU A 202 7.56 -14.15 -14.68
N ASP A 203 6.96 -14.85 -13.71
CA ASP A 203 7.64 -15.61 -12.66
C ASP A 203 8.62 -14.73 -11.84
N ILE A 204 8.19 -13.52 -11.50
CA ILE A 204 9.00 -12.54 -10.74
C ILE A 204 8.31 -12.23 -9.42
N PRO A 205 8.79 -12.79 -8.31
CA PRO A 205 8.26 -12.47 -7.00
C PRO A 205 8.66 -11.04 -6.57
N VAL A 206 7.81 -10.42 -5.76
CA VAL A 206 8.10 -9.18 -5.06
C VAL A 206 8.92 -9.49 -3.81
N HIS A 207 10.13 -9.00 -3.73
CA HIS A 207 10.97 -9.16 -2.54
C HIS A 207 10.50 -8.21 -1.43
N LEU A 208 10.16 -8.75 -0.26
CA LEU A 208 9.71 -7.99 0.88
C LEU A 208 10.91 -7.51 1.73
N HIS A 209 10.83 -6.27 2.20
CA HIS A 209 12.00 -5.58 2.74
C HIS A 209 11.72 -4.89 4.07
N GLY A 210 12.67 -5.02 5.00
CA GLY A 210 12.81 -4.18 6.19
C GLY A 210 11.69 -4.28 7.22
N PRO A 211 11.74 -3.39 8.20
CA PRO A 211 10.70 -3.29 9.22
C PRO A 211 9.41 -2.75 8.63
N GLU A 212 8.30 -3.06 9.28
CA GLU A 212 6.98 -2.57 8.93
C GLU A 212 6.91 -1.04 9.06
N ILE A 213 6.28 -0.38 8.08
CA ILE A 213 5.95 1.05 8.17
C ILE A 213 4.46 1.26 8.48
N PRO A 214 4.14 2.31 9.26
CA PRO A 214 2.76 2.67 9.53
C PRO A 214 2.03 3.10 8.26
N HIS A 215 0.83 2.59 8.09
CA HIS A 215 -0.10 2.95 7.03
C HIS A 215 -1.24 3.80 7.61
N HIS A 216 -1.41 5.01 7.12
CA HIS A 216 -2.30 6.00 7.71
C HIS A 216 -3.63 6.13 6.95
N HIS A 217 -4.50 5.15 7.08
CA HIS A 217 -5.88 5.26 6.58
C HIS A 217 -6.80 6.03 7.54
N GLY A 218 -6.48 7.27 7.80
CA GLY A 218 -7.31 8.28 8.47
C GLY A 218 -7.93 7.90 9.81
N CYS A 219 -7.95 8.86 10.63
CA CYS A 219 -8.71 9.25 11.81
C CYS A 219 -8.15 8.92 13.20
N ALA A 220 -7.57 7.80 13.51
CA ALA A 220 -7.04 7.54 14.85
C ALA A 220 -5.52 7.58 14.95
N CYS A 221 -4.82 7.34 13.86
CA CYS A 221 -3.35 7.19 13.83
C CYS A 221 -2.58 8.51 13.84
N HIS A 222 -3.26 9.67 13.77
CA HIS A 222 -2.59 10.97 13.75
C HIS A 222 -1.80 11.30 15.03
N ALA A 223 -2.24 10.79 16.17
CA ALA A 223 -1.53 11.01 17.44
C ALA A 223 -0.19 10.25 17.47
N GLU A 224 -0.13 9.05 16.89
CA GLU A 224 1.08 8.23 16.86
C GLU A 224 2.07 8.69 15.77
N ALA A 225 1.56 9.13 14.61
CA ALA A 225 2.41 9.67 13.54
C ALA A 225 3.15 10.95 13.97
N SER A 226 2.50 11.79 14.79
CA SER A 226 3.12 12.99 15.35
C SER A 226 4.25 12.66 16.34
N GLN A 227 4.19 11.52 17.01
CA GLN A 227 5.27 11.06 17.89
C GLN A 227 6.45 10.51 17.09
N SER A 228 6.21 9.75 16.00
CA SER A 228 7.30 9.22 15.18
C SER A 228 8.12 10.30 14.45
N VAL A 229 7.53 11.44 14.15
CA VAL A 229 8.24 12.61 13.57
C VAL A 229 9.15 13.28 14.61
N ALA A 230 8.82 13.20 15.90
CA ALA A 230 9.63 13.78 16.98
C ALA A 230 10.92 13.01 17.26
N ASP A 231 10.97 11.71 16.96
CA ASP A 231 12.14 10.84 17.14
C ASP A 231 13.22 11.02 16.03
N PHE A 232 12.97 11.89 15.05
CA PHE A 232 13.87 12.21 13.94
C PHE A 232 14.74 13.46 14.11
N ARG A 233 14.84 14.00 15.32
CA ARG A 233 15.72 15.13 15.61
C ARG A 233 17.08 14.70 16.15
#